data_76e44923b46e20d2533a22df584a358a
#
_entry.id   76e44923b46e20d2533a22df584a358a
#
_cell.length_a   1.000
_cell.length_b   1.000
_cell.length_c   1.000
_cell.angle_alpha   90.00
_cell.angle_beta   90.00
_cell.angle_gamma   90.00
#
_symmetry.space_group_name_H-M   'P 1'
#
loop_
_entity.id
_entity.type
_entity.pdbx_description
1 polymer ?
#
loop_
_entity_poly.entity_id
_entity_poly.type
_entity_poly.pdbx_seq_one_letter_code
_entity_poly.pdbx_strand_id
1 'polypeptide(L)'
;MSKSYKEIMNEITTFIFDVDGVLTDSTVHITQSGEMLRTMNIRDGFAMKAAVESGYNVCVISGGSSEGVRIRLRNLGITDIHLACPDKVEAFKEYTDVYKINPKQVLYMGDDIPDYHVMQLTGLPTCPQDASPEIKAISAYISHKNGGKGAVRDVIEQVMKVQGKWNTYFDGKHD
;
A
#
# COMPACT_ATOMS: atom_id res chain seq x y z
N MET A 1 -19.11 -15.24 -14.18
CA MET A 1 -17.98 -14.43 -14.72
C MET A 1 -17.18 -13.84 -13.60
N SER A 2 -15.86 -13.83 -13.72
CA SER A 2 -15.01 -13.10 -12.75
C SER A 2 -15.19 -11.59 -12.94
N LYS A 3 -15.27 -10.82 -11.85
CA LYS A 3 -15.30 -9.35 -11.90
C LYS A 3 -14.00 -8.82 -12.50
N SER A 4 -14.08 -7.76 -13.29
CA SER A 4 -12.89 -7.03 -13.74
C SER A 4 -12.26 -6.30 -12.54
N TYR A 5 -10.96 -5.96 -12.63
CA TYR A 5 -10.30 -5.22 -11.55
C TYR A 5 -10.98 -3.86 -11.28
N LYS A 6 -11.58 -3.22 -12.29
CA LYS A 6 -12.33 -1.98 -12.13
C LYS A 6 -13.62 -2.14 -11.32
N GLU A 7 -14.32 -3.26 -11.53
CA GLU A 7 -15.49 -3.58 -10.71
C GLU A 7 -15.11 -3.85 -9.27
N ILE A 8 -13.98 -4.55 -9.05
CA ILE A 8 -13.45 -4.79 -7.70
C ILE A 8 -13.02 -3.46 -7.05
N MET A 9 -12.40 -2.55 -7.79
CA MET A 9 -12.01 -1.23 -7.29
C MET A 9 -13.18 -0.45 -6.71
N ASN A 10 -14.38 -0.61 -7.26
CA ASN A 10 -15.58 0.05 -6.74
C ASN A 10 -16.00 -0.43 -5.35
N GLU A 11 -15.56 -1.60 -4.94
CA GLU A 11 -15.88 -2.21 -3.63
C GLU A 11 -14.78 -2.02 -2.57
N ILE A 12 -13.62 -1.47 -2.94
CA ILE A 12 -12.48 -1.31 -2.05
C ILE A 12 -12.78 -0.28 -0.96
N THR A 13 -12.51 -0.67 0.28
CA THR A 13 -12.63 0.17 1.48
C THR A 13 -11.30 0.34 2.21
N THR A 14 -10.31 -0.50 1.88
CA THR A 14 -9.07 -0.62 2.64
C THR A 14 -7.88 -0.77 1.69
N PHE A 15 -6.84 0.00 1.98
CA PHE A 15 -5.53 -0.10 1.31
C PHE A 15 -4.50 -0.64 2.29
N ILE A 16 -3.74 -1.64 1.86
CA ILE A 16 -2.60 -2.17 2.60
C ILE A 16 -1.36 -2.13 1.71
N PHE A 17 -0.27 -1.58 2.22
CA PHE A 17 0.98 -1.43 1.48
C PHE A 17 2.15 -2.05 2.23
N ASP A 18 3.06 -2.71 1.49
CA ASP A 18 4.42 -2.95 1.95
C ASP A 18 5.23 -1.64 1.88
N VAL A 19 6.41 -1.62 2.47
CA VAL A 19 7.32 -0.47 2.43
C VAL A 19 8.39 -0.67 1.36
N ASP A 20 9.30 -1.62 1.56
CA ASP A 20 10.44 -1.80 0.66
C ASP A 20 9.97 -2.37 -0.68
N GLY A 21 10.24 -1.64 -1.77
CA GLY A 21 9.80 -1.99 -3.12
C GLY A 21 8.39 -1.51 -3.50
N VAL A 22 7.62 -0.97 -2.58
CA VAL A 22 6.27 -0.42 -2.79
C VAL A 22 6.25 1.09 -2.51
N LEU A 23 6.48 1.50 -1.28
CA LEU A 23 6.66 2.91 -0.88
C LEU A 23 8.05 3.44 -1.17
N THR A 24 9.01 2.55 -1.36
CA THR A 24 10.40 2.83 -1.75
C THR A 24 10.75 2.09 -3.04
N ASP A 25 11.92 2.35 -3.59
CA ASP A 25 12.43 1.68 -4.80
C ASP A 25 13.25 0.41 -4.52
N SER A 26 13.10 -0.20 -3.35
CA SER A 26 13.84 -1.39 -2.86
C SER A 26 15.30 -1.13 -2.54
N THR A 27 15.78 0.10 -2.56
CA THR A 27 17.16 0.43 -2.19
C THR A 27 17.23 1.06 -0.81
N VAL A 28 18.36 0.87 -0.13
CA VAL A 28 18.67 1.51 1.15
C VAL A 28 20.06 2.13 1.10
N HIS A 29 20.22 3.26 1.80
CA HIS A 29 21.53 3.81 2.10
C HIS A 29 21.97 3.29 3.46
N ILE A 30 23.13 2.63 3.51
CA ILE A 30 23.67 2.09 4.76
C ILE A 30 24.73 3.05 5.28
N THR A 31 24.54 3.58 6.49
CA THR A 31 25.52 4.42 7.18
C THR A 31 26.64 3.59 7.80
N GLN A 32 27.73 4.24 8.22
CA GLN A 32 28.81 3.55 8.92
C GLN A 32 28.36 2.89 10.23
N SER A 33 27.31 3.41 10.88
CA SER A 33 26.72 2.82 12.09
C SER A 33 25.76 1.65 11.79
N GLY A 34 25.56 1.31 10.50
CA GLY A 34 24.64 0.24 10.09
C GLY A 34 23.18 0.66 9.98
N GLU A 35 22.90 1.95 10.09
CA GLU A 35 21.54 2.49 9.92
C GLU A 35 21.14 2.40 8.44
N MET A 36 19.91 1.96 8.19
CA MET A 36 19.34 1.76 6.86
C MET A 36 18.36 2.88 6.52
N LEU A 37 18.80 3.86 5.75
CA LEU A 37 17.98 4.99 5.33
C LEU A 37 17.19 4.65 4.06
N ARG A 38 15.96 5.14 3.99
CA ARG A 38 15.04 4.94 2.87
C ARG A 38 14.60 6.27 2.29
N THR A 39 14.34 6.27 0.98
CA THR A 39 13.74 7.41 0.27
C THR A 39 12.30 7.07 -0.08
N MET A 40 11.36 7.92 0.32
CA MET A 40 9.93 7.78 0.04
C MET A 40 9.44 8.89 -0.90
N ASN A 41 8.40 8.59 -1.67
CA ASN A 41 7.86 9.51 -2.66
C ASN A 41 6.78 10.42 -2.03
N ILE A 42 6.93 11.73 -2.21
CA ILE A 42 5.98 12.72 -1.64
C ILE A 42 4.58 12.60 -2.27
N ARG A 43 4.50 12.30 -3.57
CA ARG A 43 3.20 12.15 -4.27
C ARG A 43 2.44 10.90 -3.82
N ASP A 44 3.15 9.81 -3.52
CA ASP A 44 2.56 8.65 -2.87
C ASP A 44 2.02 9.01 -1.49
N GLY A 45 2.77 9.80 -0.72
CA GLY A 45 2.35 10.31 0.57
C GLY A 45 1.08 11.15 0.50
N PHE A 46 0.98 12.05 -0.47
CA PHE A 46 -0.24 12.84 -0.70
C PHE A 46 -1.45 11.94 -0.94
N ALA A 47 -1.32 10.94 -1.80
CA ALA A 47 -2.41 10.01 -2.10
C ALA A 47 -2.85 9.21 -0.87
N MET A 48 -1.90 8.72 -0.06
CA MET A 48 -2.21 8.02 1.20
C MET A 48 -2.96 8.92 2.18
N LYS A 49 -2.52 10.17 2.36
CA LYS A 49 -3.23 11.15 3.19
C LYS A 49 -4.64 11.41 2.67
N ALA A 50 -4.80 11.60 1.37
CA ALA A 50 -6.10 11.78 0.73
C ALA A 50 -7.04 10.58 0.99
N ALA A 51 -6.52 9.36 0.91
CA ALA A 51 -7.29 8.14 1.21
C ALA A 51 -7.77 8.13 2.67
N VAL A 52 -6.88 8.41 3.64
CA VAL A 52 -7.24 8.49 5.06
C VAL A 52 -8.34 9.53 5.29
N GLU A 53 -8.18 10.72 4.74
CA GLU A 53 -9.15 11.82 4.91
C GLU A 53 -10.48 11.54 4.22
N SER A 54 -10.49 10.68 3.19
CA SER A 54 -11.73 10.23 2.51
C SER A 54 -12.42 9.08 3.23
N GLY A 55 -11.91 8.61 4.35
CA GLY A 55 -12.53 7.56 5.17
C GLY A 55 -12.13 6.14 4.79
N TYR A 56 -11.11 5.94 3.94
CA TYR A 56 -10.55 4.61 3.72
C TYR A 56 -9.71 4.18 4.92
N ASN A 57 -9.71 2.88 5.20
CA ASN A 57 -8.69 2.30 6.07
C ASN A 57 -7.36 2.22 5.29
N VAL A 58 -6.28 2.67 5.90
CA VAL A 58 -4.94 2.57 5.32
C VAL A 58 -4.03 1.93 6.35
N CYS A 59 -3.37 0.85 5.95
CA CYS A 59 -2.48 0.05 6.80
C CYS A 59 -1.16 -0.18 6.07
N VAL A 60 -0.08 -0.27 6.82
CA VAL A 60 1.24 -0.63 6.31
C VAL A 60 1.76 -1.86 7.04
N ILE A 61 2.19 -2.87 6.28
CA ILE A 61 2.75 -4.12 6.80
C ILE A 61 4.12 -4.34 6.17
N SER A 62 5.18 -4.32 6.97
CA SER A 62 6.56 -4.45 6.49
C SER A 62 7.42 -5.31 7.39
N GLY A 63 8.34 -6.07 6.80
CA GLY A 63 9.41 -6.76 7.53
C GLY A 63 10.51 -5.83 8.04
N GLY A 64 10.63 -4.63 7.50
CA GLY A 64 11.59 -3.61 7.93
C GLY A 64 11.18 -2.94 9.24
N SER A 65 12.17 -2.40 9.98
CA SER A 65 11.98 -1.83 11.32
C SER A 65 12.36 -0.34 11.43
N SER A 66 12.27 0.42 10.35
CA SER A 66 12.68 1.83 10.33
C SER A 66 11.73 2.73 11.13
N GLU A 67 12.22 3.37 12.19
CA GLU A 67 11.44 4.34 12.96
C GLU A 67 11.17 5.62 12.15
N GLY A 68 12.08 6.02 11.27
CA GLY A 68 11.84 7.15 10.35
C GLY A 68 10.65 6.92 9.43
N VAL A 69 10.47 5.70 8.92
CA VAL A 69 9.29 5.31 8.14
C VAL A 69 8.02 5.41 9.00
N ARG A 70 8.04 4.93 10.23
CA ARG A 70 6.89 5.04 11.16
C ARG A 70 6.48 6.48 11.40
N ILE A 71 7.44 7.36 11.69
CA ILE A 71 7.19 8.80 11.89
C ILE A 71 6.57 9.40 10.62
N ARG A 72 7.13 9.12 9.46
CA ARG A 72 6.61 9.63 8.19
C ARG A 72 5.16 9.19 7.96
N LEU A 73 4.85 7.91 8.17
CA LEU A 73 3.49 7.38 7.97
C LEU A 73 2.49 8.00 8.97
N ARG A 74 2.87 8.17 10.23
CA ARG A 74 2.03 8.85 11.23
C ARG A 74 1.72 10.30 10.84
N ASN A 75 2.69 11.00 10.28
CA ASN A 75 2.48 12.39 9.81
C ASN A 75 1.50 12.47 8.62
N LEU A 76 1.28 11.36 7.90
CA LEU A 76 0.25 11.25 6.86
C LEU A 76 -1.12 10.85 7.41
N GLY A 77 -1.25 10.64 8.72
CA GLY A 77 -2.48 10.21 9.37
C GLY A 77 -2.68 8.70 9.41
N ILE A 78 -1.67 7.90 9.05
CA ILE A 78 -1.74 6.44 9.11
C ILE A 78 -1.38 5.99 10.52
N THR A 79 -2.30 5.27 11.17
CA THR A 79 -2.15 4.78 12.55
C THR A 79 -1.86 3.28 12.63
N ASP A 80 -2.26 2.52 11.62
CA ASP A 80 -2.09 1.06 11.56
C ASP A 80 -0.80 0.74 10.80
N ILE A 81 0.29 0.61 11.56
CA ILE A 81 1.65 0.44 11.03
C ILE A 81 2.29 -0.76 11.71
N HIS A 82 2.44 -1.85 10.97
CA HIS A 82 3.07 -3.10 11.41
C HIS A 82 4.47 -3.20 10.80
N LEU A 83 5.48 -2.80 11.57
CA LEU A 83 6.89 -2.90 11.17
C LEU A 83 7.55 -4.08 11.90
N ALA A 84 8.71 -4.52 11.40
CA ALA A 84 9.43 -5.69 11.90
C ALA A 84 8.53 -6.94 11.96
N CYS A 85 7.62 -7.05 11.00
CA CYS A 85 6.61 -8.09 10.96
C CYS A 85 7.20 -9.41 10.40
N PRO A 86 7.31 -10.48 11.20
CA PRO A 86 7.88 -11.74 10.74
C PRO A 86 6.90 -12.54 9.86
N ASP A 87 5.60 -12.35 10.05
CA ASP A 87 4.55 -13.03 9.30
C ASP A 87 3.47 -12.02 8.87
N LYS A 88 3.48 -11.68 7.59
CA LYS A 88 2.54 -10.71 7.02
C LYS A 88 1.10 -11.25 6.96
N VAL A 89 0.93 -12.57 6.87
CA VAL A 89 -0.41 -13.21 6.89
C VAL A 89 -1.05 -13.06 8.27
N GLU A 90 -0.28 -13.28 9.33
CA GLU A 90 -0.75 -13.11 10.71
C GLU A 90 -1.14 -11.65 10.97
N ALA A 91 -0.27 -10.70 10.62
CA ALA A 91 -0.55 -9.27 10.77
C ALA A 91 -1.79 -8.82 9.98
N PHE A 92 -1.96 -9.33 8.75
CA PHE A 92 -3.14 -9.07 7.93
C PHE A 92 -4.43 -9.58 8.60
N LYS A 93 -4.42 -10.81 9.09
CA LYS A 93 -5.59 -11.41 9.76
C LYS A 93 -5.95 -10.67 11.03
N GLU A 94 -4.97 -10.35 11.85
CA GLU A 94 -5.18 -9.57 13.08
C GLU A 94 -5.80 -8.20 12.75
N TYR A 95 -5.25 -7.48 11.78
CA TYR A 95 -5.77 -6.18 11.37
C TYR A 95 -7.21 -6.25 10.85
N THR A 96 -7.49 -7.19 9.94
CA THR A 96 -8.84 -7.34 9.38
C THR A 96 -9.86 -7.80 10.41
N ASP A 97 -9.47 -8.63 11.36
CA ASP A 97 -10.34 -9.09 12.45
C ASP A 97 -10.68 -7.97 13.42
N VAL A 98 -9.68 -7.17 13.84
CA VAL A 98 -9.89 -6.05 14.77
C VAL A 98 -10.85 -5.01 14.19
N TYR A 99 -10.66 -4.63 12.94
CA TYR A 99 -11.49 -3.60 12.28
C TYR A 99 -12.72 -4.15 11.56
N LYS A 100 -12.97 -5.45 11.61
CA LYS A 100 -14.10 -6.12 10.92
C LYS A 100 -14.09 -5.86 9.41
N ILE A 101 -12.90 -5.87 8.81
CA ILE A 101 -12.70 -5.62 7.39
C ILE A 101 -12.95 -6.91 6.61
N ASN A 102 -13.76 -6.83 5.57
CA ASN A 102 -13.90 -7.93 4.63
C ASN A 102 -12.66 -8.00 3.71
N PRO A 103 -11.88 -9.11 3.74
CA PRO A 103 -10.69 -9.25 2.87
C PRO A 103 -10.96 -9.03 1.38
N LYS A 104 -12.18 -9.30 0.92
CA LYS A 104 -12.60 -9.03 -0.47
C LYS A 104 -12.61 -7.55 -0.85
N GLN A 105 -12.68 -6.65 0.15
CA GLN A 105 -12.68 -5.20 -0.01
C GLN A 105 -11.31 -4.56 0.24
N VAL A 106 -10.26 -5.38 0.31
CA VAL A 106 -8.88 -4.96 0.52
C VAL A 106 -8.12 -4.93 -0.81
N LEU A 107 -7.51 -3.79 -1.13
CA LEU A 107 -6.42 -3.67 -2.08
C LEU A 107 -5.10 -3.82 -1.30
N TYR A 108 -4.29 -4.80 -1.68
CA TYR A 108 -2.94 -4.99 -1.14
C TYR A 108 -1.93 -4.76 -2.26
N MET A 109 -0.89 -3.97 -1.99
CA MET A 109 0.24 -3.82 -2.90
C MET A 109 1.50 -4.38 -2.26
N GLY A 110 2.05 -5.40 -2.87
CA GLY A 110 3.34 -6.03 -2.53
C GLY A 110 4.25 -6.09 -3.76
N ASP A 111 5.52 -6.40 -3.58
CA ASP A 111 6.49 -6.44 -4.67
C ASP A 111 7.32 -7.72 -4.75
N ASP A 112 7.44 -8.46 -3.65
CA ASP A 112 8.34 -9.61 -3.60
C ASP A 112 7.76 -10.77 -2.76
N ILE A 113 8.48 -11.89 -2.74
CA ILE A 113 8.07 -13.18 -2.17
C ILE A 113 7.44 -13.08 -0.76
N PRO A 114 7.92 -12.22 0.17
CA PRO A 114 7.26 -12.08 1.48
C PRO A 114 5.78 -11.66 1.42
N ASP A 115 5.33 -11.07 0.30
CA ASP A 115 3.95 -10.64 0.09
C ASP A 115 3.07 -11.72 -0.54
N TYR A 116 3.66 -12.79 -1.07
CA TYR A 116 2.97 -13.75 -1.92
C TYR A 116 1.69 -14.33 -1.27
N HIS A 117 1.81 -14.84 -0.05
CA HIS A 117 0.68 -15.51 0.61
C HIS A 117 -0.39 -14.53 1.10
N VAL A 118 0.01 -13.36 1.60
CA VAL A 118 -0.96 -12.37 2.08
C VAL A 118 -1.76 -11.76 0.92
N MET A 119 -1.13 -11.53 -0.23
CA MET A 119 -1.81 -11.02 -1.42
C MET A 119 -2.93 -11.95 -1.91
N GLN A 120 -2.76 -13.26 -1.78
CA GLN A 120 -3.77 -14.25 -2.18
C GLN A 120 -5.04 -14.22 -1.29
N LEU A 121 -4.99 -13.60 -0.12
CA LEU A 121 -6.13 -13.45 0.78
C LEU A 121 -7.01 -12.23 0.44
N THR A 122 -6.54 -11.33 -0.40
CA THR A 122 -7.17 -10.04 -0.66
C THR A 122 -8.05 -10.04 -1.90
N GLY A 123 -9.01 -9.13 -1.96
CA GLY A 123 -9.89 -8.99 -3.11
C GLY A 123 -9.20 -8.39 -4.34
N LEU A 124 -8.20 -7.52 -4.13
CA LEU A 124 -7.47 -6.86 -5.20
C LEU A 124 -5.96 -6.84 -4.92
N PRO A 125 -5.27 -7.97 -5.20
CA PRO A 125 -3.82 -7.98 -5.15
C PRO A 125 -3.22 -7.15 -6.29
N THR A 126 -2.29 -6.27 -5.96
CA THR A 126 -1.63 -5.34 -6.89
C THR A 126 -0.13 -5.33 -6.67
N CYS A 127 0.61 -4.88 -7.67
CA CYS A 127 2.05 -4.68 -7.52
C CYS A 127 2.57 -3.54 -8.39
N PRO A 128 3.77 -2.99 -8.05
CA PRO A 128 4.49 -2.07 -8.93
C PRO A 128 4.95 -2.74 -10.23
N GLN A 129 5.34 -1.93 -11.21
CA GLN A 129 5.85 -2.43 -12.50
C GLN A 129 7.13 -3.25 -12.36
N ASP A 130 7.95 -2.96 -11.38
CA ASP A 130 9.24 -3.62 -11.12
C ASP A 130 9.17 -4.71 -10.04
N ALA A 131 7.97 -5.19 -9.70
CA ALA A 131 7.79 -6.33 -8.80
C ALA A 131 8.38 -7.63 -9.38
N SER A 132 8.66 -8.60 -8.51
CA SER A 132 9.14 -9.91 -8.93
C SER A 132 8.13 -10.63 -9.83
N PRO A 133 8.59 -11.52 -10.73
CA PRO A 133 7.69 -12.23 -11.65
C PRO A 133 6.59 -13.03 -10.95
N GLU A 134 6.90 -13.63 -9.80
CA GLU A 134 5.94 -14.42 -9.01
C GLU A 134 4.81 -13.55 -8.48
N ILE A 135 5.12 -12.34 -8.05
CA ILE A 135 4.13 -11.38 -7.55
C ILE A 135 3.28 -10.82 -8.70
N LYS A 136 3.90 -10.52 -9.83
CA LYS A 136 3.15 -10.11 -11.02
C LYS A 136 2.15 -11.18 -11.47
N ALA A 137 2.53 -12.45 -11.38
CA ALA A 137 1.69 -13.57 -11.79
C ALA A 137 0.40 -13.70 -10.97
N ILE A 138 0.40 -13.29 -9.70
CA ILE A 138 -0.78 -13.36 -8.82
C ILE A 138 -1.51 -12.01 -8.69
N SER A 139 -0.98 -10.94 -9.28
CA SER A 139 -1.59 -9.62 -9.20
C SER A 139 -2.75 -9.49 -10.18
N ALA A 140 -3.88 -8.98 -9.70
CA ALA A 140 -5.04 -8.64 -10.53
C ALA A 140 -4.82 -7.31 -11.29
N TYR A 141 -3.96 -6.45 -10.76
CA TYR A 141 -3.54 -5.20 -11.40
C TYR A 141 -2.05 -4.96 -11.17
N ILE A 142 -1.33 -4.65 -12.24
CA ILE A 142 0.08 -4.26 -12.21
C ILE A 142 0.14 -2.77 -12.54
N SER A 143 0.67 -1.96 -11.62
CA SER A 143 0.85 -0.53 -11.88
C SER A 143 1.84 -0.30 -13.04
N HIS A 144 1.61 0.74 -13.82
CA HIS A 144 2.57 1.20 -14.82
C HIS A 144 3.73 1.99 -14.21
N LYS A 145 3.71 2.22 -12.89
CA LYS A 145 4.75 2.91 -12.13
C LYS A 145 5.56 1.91 -11.31
N ASN A 146 6.85 2.21 -11.15
CA ASN A 146 7.72 1.47 -10.25
C ASN A 146 7.44 1.79 -8.78
N GLY A 147 7.86 0.89 -7.87
CA GLY A 147 7.85 1.13 -6.44
C GLY A 147 8.65 2.38 -6.06
N GLY A 148 8.12 3.18 -5.14
CA GLY A 148 8.72 4.46 -4.75
C GLY A 148 8.69 5.55 -5.83
N LYS A 149 8.04 5.30 -6.96
CA LYS A 149 7.97 6.21 -8.12
C LYS A 149 6.52 6.50 -8.55
N GLY A 150 5.57 6.33 -7.67
CA GLY A 150 4.17 6.65 -7.93
C GLY A 150 3.23 5.44 -8.04
N ALA A 151 3.68 4.22 -7.80
CA ALA A 151 2.85 3.03 -7.86
C ALA A 151 1.70 3.05 -6.82
N VAL A 152 1.99 3.50 -5.61
CA VAL A 152 1.00 3.63 -4.54
C VAL A 152 -0.05 4.69 -4.91
N ARG A 153 0.39 5.85 -5.37
CA ARG A 153 -0.54 6.89 -5.86
C ARG A 153 -1.41 6.39 -7.00
N ASP A 154 -0.83 5.64 -7.94
CA ASP A 154 -1.58 5.10 -9.08
C ASP A 154 -2.80 4.31 -8.63
N VAL A 155 -2.63 3.33 -7.73
CA VAL A 155 -3.75 2.48 -7.29
C VAL A 155 -4.76 3.23 -6.41
N ILE A 156 -4.30 4.10 -5.52
CA ILE A 156 -5.20 4.94 -4.70
C ILE A 156 -6.03 5.85 -5.60
N GLU A 157 -5.38 6.54 -6.50
CA GLU A 157 -6.03 7.47 -7.43
C GLU A 157 -7.07 6.76 -8.29
N GLN A 158 -6.76 5.57 -8.82
CA GLN A 158 -7.71 4.80 -9.61
C GLN A 158 -8.93 4.35 -8.81
N VAL A 159 -8.75 3.83 -7.61
CA VAL A 159 -9.87 3.45 -6.73
C VAL A 159 -10.73 4.66 -6.40
N MET A 160 -10.11 5.75 -5.98
CA MET A 160 -10.83 6.96 -5.60
C MET A 160 -11.56 7.60 -6.79
N LYS A 161 -10.99 7.54 -8.00
CA LYS A 161 -11.67 8.00 -9.23
C LYS A 161 -12.88 7.14 -9.56
N VAL A 162 -12.76 5.82 -9.52
CA VAL A 162 -13.88 4.90 -9.76
C VAL A 162 -15.01 5.16 -8.78
N GLN A 163 -14.70 5.47 -7.53
CA GLN A 163 -15.69 5.76 -6.49
C GLN A 163 -16.12 7.23 -6.41
N GLY A 164 -15.63 8.10 -7.32
CA GLY A 164 -16.01 9.51 -7.38
C GLY A 164 -15.47 10.38 -6.24
N LYS A 165 -14.38 9.97 -5.59
CA LYS A 165 -13.84 10.65 -4.39
C LYS A 165 -12.55 11.43 -4.63
N TRP A 166 -11.88 11.26 -5.78
CA TRP A 166 -10.57 11.89 -6.04
C TRP A 166 -10.65 13.41 -6.24
N ASN A 167 -11.67 13.88 -6.94
CA ASN A 167 -11.80 15.31 -7.30
C ASN A 167 -12.02 16.25 -6.11
N THR A 168 -12.39 15.74 -4.94
CA THR A 168 -12.58 16.55 -3.73
C THR A 168 -11.28 17.12 -3.16
N TYR A 169 -10.11 16.69 -3.69
CA TYR A 169 -8.78 17.09 -3.24
C TYR A 169 -8.10 18.13 -4.13
N PHE A 170 -8.82 18.72 -5.07
CA PHE A 170 -8.25 19.74 -5.98
C PHE A 170 -8.33 21.17 -5.45
N ASP A 171 -8.81 21.36 -4.23
CA ASP A 171 -8.92 22.67 -3.61
C ASP A 171 -7.62 23.21 -2.97
N GLY A 172 -6.54 22.42 -3.00
CA GLY A 172 -5.22 22.79 -2.51
C GLY A 172 -5.08 22.89 -0.99
N LYS A 173 -6.05 22.37 -0.23
CA LYS A 173 -6.07 22.47 1.24
C LYS A 173 -5.45 21.28 1.98
N HIS A 174 -4.90 20.31 1.25
CA HIS A 174 -4.46 19.03 1.81
C HIS A 174 -2.95 18.80 1.72
N ASP A 175 -2.17 19.85 1.59
CA ASP A 175 -0.70 19.77 1.58
C ASP A 175 -0.12 19.49 2.97
#